data_e02dcb234ec45a5679859dec2bf0cb18
#
_entry.id   e02dcb234ec45a5679859dec2bf0cb18
#
_cell.length_a   1.000
_cell.length_b   1.000
_cell.length_c   1.000
_cell.angle_alpha   90.00
_cell.angle_beta   90.00
_cell.angle_gamma   90.00
#
_symmetry.space_group_name_H-M   'P 1'
#
loop_
_entity.id
_entity.type
_entity.pdbx_description
1 polymer ?
#
loop_
_entity_poly.entity_id
_entity_poly.type
_entity_poly.pdbx_seq_one_letter_code
_entity_poly.pdbx_strand_id
1 'polypeptide(L)'
;TETIGKSLNIKGLMNIQYVVVGGDPYRNPSQDFNASNTEVYVIEVNPRSSRTIPFISKITGIPMVQLAVDIMLGKKLSDCKFGTGLWKKQKLVGVKAPVFSMSKLVGVDTYVGPEMKSTGEVMGLDTSYEAATTKALIASNMMLPESGSILLSISDQDKENAIPLINNLHKNSYKIFATQGTAKFINSLGVPVIEINKRLEDGHPNVVDIIQNSTV
;
A
#
# COMPACT_ATOMS: atom_id res chain seq x y z
N THR A 1 11.03 -1.21 -20.22
CA THR A 1 11.23 -2.57 -19.69
C THR A 1 11.93 -3.48 -20.71
N GLU A 2 11.37 -3.66 -21.90
CA GLU A 2 11.91 -4.56 -22.94
C GLU A 2 13.34 -4.22 -23.35
N THR A 3 13.64 -2.95 -23.61
CA THR A 3 14.97 -2.45 -23.94
C THR A 3 16.01 -2.81 -22.88
N ILE A 4 15.67 -2.60 -21.61
CA ILE A 4 16.53 -2.93 -20.47
C ILE A 4 16.78 -4.44 -20.40
N GLY A 5 15.73 -5.25 -20.50
CA GLY A 5 15.84 -6.70 -20.46
C GLY A 5 16.74 -7.25 -21.55
N LYS A 6 16.61 -6.72 -22.77
CA LYS A 6 17.46 -7.10 -23.92
C LYS A 6 18.91 -6.66 -23.74
N SER A 7 19.13 -5.41 -23.30
CA SER A 7 20.49 -4.87 -23.09
C SER A 7 21.26 -5.63 -22.00
N LEU A 8 20.57 -6.10 -20.98
CA LEU A 8 21.16 -6.90 -19.90
C LEU A 8 21.17 -8.41 -20.19
N ASN A 9 20.70 -8.83 -21.36
CA ASN A 9 20.60 -10.24 -21.76
C ASN A 9 19.90 -11.12 -20.69
N ILE A 10 18.81 -10.61 -20.12
CA ILE A 10 18.10 -11.30 -19.03
C ILE A 10 17.32 -12.48 -19.59
N LYS A 11 17.55 -13.66 -19.01
CA LYS A 11 16.78 -14.88 -19.27
C LYS A 11 16.01 -15.26 -18.00
N GLY A 12 14.69 -15.28 -18.09
CA GLY A 12 13.81 -15.58 -16.97
C GLY A 12 13.12 -14.33 -16.40
N LEU A 13 13.11 -14.18 -15.08
CA LEU A 13 12.39 -13.14 -14.38
C LEU A 13 13.23 -11.89 -14.13
N MET A 14 12.59 -10.75 -14.24
CA MET A 14 13.15 -9.45 -13.94
C MET A 14 12.10 -8.62 -13.20
N ASN A 15 12.53 -7.89 -12.19
CA ASN A 15 11.72 -6.92 -11.47
C ASN A 15 12.34 -5.53 -11.66
N ILE A 16 11.52 -4.54 -12.01
CA ILE A 16 11.97 -3.16 -12.20
C ILE A 16 11.08 -2.25 -11.36
N GLN A 17 11.68 -1.32 -10.64
CA GLN A 17 10.99 -0.24 -9.96
C GLN A 17 11.09 1.05 -10.76
N TYR A 18 9.94 1.69 -10.97
CA TYR A 18 9.82 2.94 -11.66
C TYR A 18 9.24 4.03 -10.76
N VAL A 19 9.68 5.27 -10.98
CA VAL A 19 8.98 6.48 -10.52
C VAL A 19 8.38 7.16 -11.73
N VAL A 20 7.11 7.51 -11.64
CA VAL A 20 6.39 8.28 -12.64
C VAL A 20 6.14 9.68 -12.08
N VAL A 21 6.63 10.71 -12.76
CA VAL A 21 6.50 12.11 -12.37
C VAL A 21 5.67 12.83 -13.43
N GLY A 22 4.81 13.77 -13.00
CA GLY A 22 4.06 14.64 -13.93
C GLY A 22 2.66 14.17 -14.29
N GLY A 23 2.08 13.24 -13.56
CA GLY A 23 0.67 12.87 -13.74
C GLY A 23 0.27 11.79 -12.76
N ASP A 24 -0.46 12.17 -11.72
CA ASP A 24 -1.08 11.21 -10.81
C ASP A 24 -2.57 11.11 -11.11
N PRO A 25 -3.01 10.11 -11.90
CA PRO A 25 -4.43 9.94 -12.23
C PRO A 25 -5.27 9.60 -10.99
N TYR A 26 -4.64 9.24 -9.87
CA TYR A 26 -5.32 8.91 -8.61
C TYR A 26 -5.46 10.12 -7.68
N ARG A 27 -4.56 11.10 -7.77
CA ARG A 27 -4.61 12.34 -6.97
C ARG A 27 -5.52 13.41 -7.55
N ASN A 28 -5.73 13.41 -8.85
CA ASN A 28 -6.56 14.41 -9.51
C ASN A 28 -7.26 13.81 -10.74
N PRO A 29 -8.38 13.08 -10.54
CA PRO A 29 -9.10 12.42 -11.64
C PRO A 29 -9.68 13.39 -12.67
N SER A 30 -9.69 14.70 -12.38
CA SER A 30 -10.14 15.77 -13.28
C SER A 30 -9.02 16.37 -14.15
N GLN A 31 -7.76 16.03 -13.90
CA GLN A 31 -6.67 16.38 -14.81
C GLN A 31 -6.47 15.25 -15.82
N ASP A 32 -6.75 15.53 -17.07
CA ASP A 32 -6.42 14.64 -18.16
C ASP A 32 -4.96 14.21 -18.06
N PHE A 33 -4.74 12.91 -17.98
CA PHE A 33 -3.39 12.34 -18.00
C PHE A 33 -2.71 12.75 -19.30
N ASN A 34 -1.88 13.77 -19.22
CA ASN A 34 -1.12 14.24 -20.37
C ASN A 34 0.21 13.47 -20.42
N ALA A 35 0.25 12.44 -21.26
CA ALA A 35 1.44 11.63 -21.48
C ALA A 35 2.67 12.46 -21.89
N SER A 36 2.48 13.67 -22.47
CA SER A 36 3.58 14.54 -22.87
C SER A 36 4.32 15.20 -21.70
N ASN A 37 3.70 15.27 -20.52
CA ASN A 37 4.28 15.84 -19.31
C ASN A 37 4.68 14.77 -18.28
N THR A 38 4.66 13.50 -18.68
CA THR A 38 4.96 12.38 -17.79
C THR A 38 6.38 11.89 -18.04
N GLU A 39 7.21 11.92 -17.01
CA GLU A 39 8.55 11.38 -17.01
C GLU A 39 8.59 10.07 -16.22
N VAL A 40 9.29 9.08 -16.75
CA VAL A 40 9.44 7.76 -16.12
C VAL A 40 10.90 7.51 -15.80
N TYR A 41 11.19 7.38 -14.52
CA TYR A 41 12.52 7.10 -14.01
C TYR A 41 12.63 5.65 -13.56
N VAL A 42 13.77 5.01 -13.86
CA VAL A 42 14.12 3.69 -13.33
C VAL A 42 14.89 3.88 -12.04
N ILE A 43 14.37 3.33 -10.93
CA ILE A 43 15.08 3.33 -9.64
C ILE A 43 16.06 2.18 -9.59
N GLU A 44 15.58 0.95 -9.88
CA GLU A 44 16.41 -0.24 -9.82
C GLU A 44 15.89 -1.32 -10.78
N VAL A 45 16.82 -2.20 -11.18
CA VAL A 45 16.54 -3.38 -11.98
C VAL A 45 17.09 -4.60 -11.25
N ASN A 46 16.21 -5.54 -10.92
CA ASN A 46 16.55 -6.78 -10.23
C ASN A 46 16.33 -7.99 -11.16
N PRO A 47 17.38 -8.55 -11.78
CA PRO A 47 17.27 -9.72 -12.66
C PRO A 47 17.14 -11.02 -11.87
N ARG A 48 16.08 -11.13 -11.11
CA ARG A 48 15.75 -12.25 -10.22
C ARG A 48 14.27 -12.33 -9.97
N SER A 49 13.83 -13.43 -9.39
CA SER A 49 12.50 -13.55 -8.81
C SER A 49 12.28 -12.56 -7.66
N SER A 50 11.03 -12.22 -7.41
CA SER A 50 10.61 -11.38 -6.28
C SER A 50 9.37 -11.98 -5.61
N ARG A 51 9.03 -11.50 -4.42
CA ARG A 51 7.77 -11.88 -3.73
C ARG A 51 6.52 -11.50 -4.54
N THR A 52 6.64 -10.54 -5.45
CA THR A 52 5.55 -10.12 -6.34
C THR A 52 5.18 -11.19 -7.39
N ILE A 53 6.09 -12.11 -7.72
CA ILE A 53 5.85 -13.14 -8.75
C ILE A 53 4.69 -14.09 -8.40
N PRO A 54 4.60 -14.68 -7.19
CA PRO A 54 3.44 -15.49 -6.81
C PRO A 54 2.14 -14.69 -6.83
N PHE A 55 2.18 -13.41 -6.44
CA PHE A 55 1.05 -12.50 -6.47
C PHE A 55 0.53 -12.30 -7.90
N ILE A 56 1.40 -11.93 -8.84
CA ILE A 56 1.03 -11.73 -10.25
C ILE A 56 0.56 -13.05 -10.87
N SER A 57 1.22 -14.16 -10.59
CA SER A 57 0.85 -15.48 -11.11
C SER A 57 -0.58 -15.86 -10.71
N LYS A 58 -0.98 -15.57 -9.47
CA LYS A 58 -2.34 -15.84 -9.00
C LYS A 58 -3.40 -14.95 -9.65
N ILE A 59 -3.11 -13.65 -9.83
CA ILE A 59 -4.04 -12.71 -10.43
C ILE A 59 -4.24 -13.00 -11.92
N THR A 60 -3.14 -13.25 -12.63
CA THR A 60 -3.16 -13.40 -14.09
C THR A 60 -3.47 -14.83 -14.55
N GLY A 61 -3.29 -15.81 -13.68
CA GLY A 61 -3.33 -17.23 -14.05
C GLY A 61 -2.10 -17.68 -14.84
N ILE A 62 -1.04 -16.86 -14.94
CA ILE A 62 0.18 -17.19 -15.67
C ILE A 62 1.18 -17.84 -14.71
N PRO A 63 1.65 -19.06 -14.96
CA PRO A 63 2.65 -19.72 -14.11
C PRO A 63 4.05 -19.15 -14.37
N MET A 64 4.30 -17.95 -13.87
CA MET A 64 5.51 -17.17 -14.22
C MET A 64 6.81 -17.88 -13.85
N VAL A 65 6.85 -18.62 -12.74
CA VAL A 65 8.04 -19.36 -12.33
C VAL A 65 8.33 -20.51 -13.30
N GLN A 66 7.30 -21.27 -13.70
CA GLN A 66 7.45 -22.35 -14.69
C GLN A 66 7.95 -21.80 -16.03
N LEU A 67 7.37 -20.68 -16.48
CA LEU A 67 7.81 -20.03 -17.72
C LEU A 67 9.27 -19.58 -17.63
N ALA A 68 9.67 -19.02 -16.50
CA ALA A 68 11.05 -18.61 -16.29
C ALA A 68 12.03 -19.79 -16.39
N VAL A 69 11.69 -20.92 -15.78
CA VAL A 69 12.50 -22.15 -15.86
C VAL A 69 12.58 -22.65 -17.32
N ASP A 70 11.45 -22.71 -18.01
CA ASP A 70 11.42 -23.13 -19.41
C ASP A 70 12.33 -22.25 -20.29
N ILE A 71 12.30 -20.93 -20.09
CA ILE A 71 13.13 -19.97 -20.82
C ILE A 71 14.61 -20.14 -20.47
N MET A 72 14.95 -20.34 -19.19
CA MET A 72 16.33 -20.58 -18.76
C MET A 72 16.90 -21.89 -19.37
N LEU A 73 16.03 -22.88 -19.61
CA LEU A 73 16.37 -24.12 -20.28
C LEU A 73 16.39 -24.02 -21.82
N GLY A 74 16.18 -22.81 -22.37
CA GLY A 74 16.34 -22.54 -23.79
C GLY A 74 15.04 -22.45 -24.59
N LYS A 75 13.87 -22.62 -23.99
CA LYS A 75 12.59 -22.43 -24.67
C LYS A 75 12.38 -20.94 -24.97
N LYS A 76 11.85 -20.62 -26.13
CA LYS A 76 11.54 -19.23 -26.49
C LYS A 76 10.20 -18.82 -25.89
N LEU A 77 10.08 -17.59 -25.43
CA LEU A 77 8.82 -17.04 -24.92
C LEU A 77 7.69 -17.07 -25.98
N SER A 78 8.05 -16.87 -27.25
CA SER A 78 7.14 -16.99 -28.39
C SER A 78 6.48 -18.37 -28.50
N ASP A 79 7.16 -19.41 -28.04
CA ASP A 79 6.68 -20.80 -28.11
C ASP A 79 5.79 -21.17 -26.92
N CYS A 80 5.64 -20.23 -25.98
CA CYS A 80 4.78 -20.40 -24.83
C CYS A 80 3.35 -19.91 -25.15
N LYS A 81 2.35 -20.64 -24.68
CA LYS A 81 0.92 -20.35 -24.94
C LYS A 81 0.42 -18.99 -24.44
N PHE A 82 1.20 -18.30 -23.63
CA PHE A 82 0.82 -17.02 -23.02
C PHE A 82 1.23 -15.80 -23.87
N GLY A 83 1.97 -16.00 -24.96
CA GLY A 83 2.40 -14.92 -25.86
C GLY A 83 3.45 -13.98 -25.24
N THR A 84 3.55 -12.79 -25.80
CA THR A 84 4.51 -11.74 -25.42
C THR A 84 3.79 -10.40 -25.22
N GLY A 85 4.46 -9.44 -24.55
CA GLY A 85 3.95 -8.10 -24.31
C GLY A 85 3.19 -7.97 -22.99
N LEU A 86 2.40 -6.91 -22.87
CA LEU A 86 1.59 -6.66 -21.66
C LEU A 86 0.41 -7.62 -21.60
N TRP A 87 0.22 -8.20 -20.42
CA TRP A 87 -0.95 -9.04 -20.19
C TRP A 87 -2.22 -8.19 -20.11
N LYS A 88 -3.31 -8.70 -20.63
CA LYS A 88 -4.60 -7.99 -20.61
C LYS A 88 -5.09 -7.75 -19.20
N LYS A 89 -5.81 -6.62 -19.02
CA LYS A 89 -6.42 -6.26 -17.74
C LYS A 89 -7.34 -7.39 -17.26
N GLN A 90 -7.19 -7.76 -15.99
CA GLN A 90 -8.02 -8.78 -15.36
C GLN A 90 -9.26 -8.15 -14.71
N LYS A 91 -10.29 -8.96 -14.49
CA LYS A 91 -11.48 -8.56 -13.72
C LYS A 91 -11.20 -8.56 -12.21
N LEU A 92 -10.23 -9.35 -11.77
CA LEU A 92 -9.83 -9.41 -10.37
C LEU A 92 -8.95 -8.21 -10.02
N VAL A 93 -9.23 -7.65 -8.87
CA VAL A 93 -8.38 -6.67 -8.18
C VAL A 93 -7.54 -7.42 -7.16
N GLY A 94 -6.24 -7.18 -7.19
CA GLY A 94 -5.32 -7.72 -6.21
C GLY A 94 -4.67 -6.61 -5.40
N VAL A 95 -4.71 -6.74 -4.08
CA VAL A 95 -4.02 -5.86 -3.14
C VAL A 95 -2.95 -6.65 -2.41
N LYS A 96 -1.73 -6.16 -2.46
CA LYS A 96 -0.60 -6.73 -1.73
C LYS A 96 -0.29 -5.87 -0.52
N ALA A 97 -0.22 -6.48 0.66
CA ALA A 97 0.14 -5.80 1.90
C ALA A 97 1.39 -6.43 2.54
N PRO A 98 2.26 -5.63 3.17
CA PRO A 98 3.39 -6.16 3.91
C PRO A 98 2.95 -6.81 5.22
N VAL A 99 3.73 -7.76 5.70
CA VAL A 99 3.61 -8.34 7.04
C VAL A 99 4.86 -8.01 7.83
N PHE A 100 4.67 -7.54 9.07
CA PHE A 100 5.74 -7.22 10.00
C PHE A 100 5.65 -8.13 11.22
N SER A 101 6.73 -8.83 11.54
CA SER A 101 6.82 -9.67 12.73
C SER A 101 7.48 -8.95 13.92
N MET A 102 7.35 -7.64 13.99
CA MET A 102 8.00 -6.81 15.02
C MET A 102 7.57 -7.17 16.43
N SER A 103 6.30 -7.58 16.61
CA SER A 103 5.80 -8.06 17.90
C SER A 103 6.50 -9.34 18.43
N LYS A 104 7.16 -10.09 17.55
CA LYS A 104 7.93 -11.29 17.89
C LYS A 104 9.42 -11.04 18.06
N LEU A 105 9.88 -9.86 17.68
CA LEU A 105 11.29 -9.48 17.66
C LEU A 105 11.53 -8.43 18.74
N VAL A 106 11.80 -8.88 19.95
CA VAL A 106 12.06 -7.96 21.09
C VAL A 106 13.31 -7.12 20.83
N GLY A 107 13.20 -5.80 21.02
CA GLY A 107 14.31 -4.87 20.87
C GLY A 107 14.62 -4.40 19.45
N VAL A 108 13.80 -4.78 18.47
CA VAL A 108 13.93 -4.26 17.10
C VAL A 108 13.26 -2.90 17.00
N ASP A 109 13.97 -1.95 16.38
CA ASP A 109 13.41 -0.65 16.04
C ASP A 109 12.24 -0.80 15.06
N THR A 110 11.07 -0.33 15.46
CA THR A 110 9.82 -0.39 14.68
C THR A 110 9.66 0.74 13.68
N TYR A 111 10.60 1.70 13.67
CA TYR A 111 10.57 2.81 12.72
C TYR A 111 10.73 2.30 11.27
N VAL A 112 9.82 2.73 10.41
CA VAL A 112 9.85 2.39 8.98
C VAL A 112 10.70 3.42 8.25
N GLY A 113 11.90 3.01 7.86
CA GLY A 113 12.87 3.78 7.09
C GLY A 113 13.04 3.24 5.67
N PRO A 114 14.13 3.61 4.98
CA PRO A 114 14.40 3.17 3.60
C PRO A 114 14.75 1.68 3.50
N GLU A 115 15.09 1.03 4.61
CA GLU A 115 15.41 -0.40 4.63
C GLU A 115 14.14 -1.25 4.67
N MET A 116 14.20 -2.41 4.04
CA MET A 116 13.10 -3.37 4.07
C MET A 116 13.03 -4.08 5.43
N LYS A 117 12.01 -3.76 6.23
CA LYS A 117 11.74 -4.39 7.54
C LYS A 117 10.58 -5.40 7.51
N SER A 118 9.89 -5.52 6.38
CA SER A 118 8.81 -6.51 6.24
C SER A 118 9.35 -7.93 6.22
N THR A 119 8.70 -8.82 6.98
CA THR A 119 9.08 -10.25 7.09
C THR A 119 8.33 -11.12 6.08
N GLY A 120 7.25 -10.62 5.50
CA GLY A 120 6.43 -11.33 4.53
C GLY A 120 5.54 -10.38 3.75
N GLU A 121 4.74 -10.96 2.87
CA GLU A 121 3.70 -10.27 2.11
C GLU A 121 2.46 -11.16 2.06
N VAL A 122 1.30 -10.52 2.12
CA VAL A 122 -0.01 -11.16 1.99
C VAL A 122 -0.78 -10.55 0.83
N MET A 123 -1.87 -11.18 0.45
CA MET A 123 -2.65 -10.78 -0.69
C MET A 123 -4.14 -10.87 -0.40
N GLY A 124 -4.87 -9.82 -0.76
CA GLY A 124 -6.31 -9.84 -0.89
C GLY A 124 -6.71 -9.86 -2.35
N LEU A 125 -7.65 -10.71 -2.71
CA LEU A 125 -8.21 -10.81 -4.08
C LEU A 125 -9.72 -10.66 -4.03
N ASP A 126 -10.25 -9.76 -4.85
CA ASP A 126 -11.68 -9.59 -5.04
C ASP A 126 -12.00 -8.93 -6.40
N THR A 127 -13.26 -8.73 -6.69
CA THR A 127 -13.72 -7.96 -7.85
C THR A 127 -13.78 -6.45 -7.59
N SER A 128 -13.79 -6.01 -6.32
CA SER A 128 -13.70 -4.61 -5.91
C SER A 128 -12.39 -4.33 -5.16
N TYR A 129 -11.94 -3.08 -5.24
CA TYR A 129 -10.73 -2.63 -4.55
C TYR A 129 -10.88 -2.66 -3.03
N GLU A 130 -12.04 -2.24 -2.53
CA GLU A 130 -12.36 -2.19 -1.10
C GLU A 130 -12.34 -3.58 -0.48
N ALA A 131 -13.02 -4.54 -1.11
CA ALA A 131 -13.05 -5.91 -0.64
C ALA A 131 -11.66 -6.58 -0.72
N ALA A 132 -10.89 -6.34 -1.79
CA ALA A 132 -9.53 -6.85 -1.91
C ALA A 132 -8.61 -6.24 -0.83
N THR A 133 -8.74 -4.93 -0.55
CA THR A 133 -8.00 -4.24 0.51
C THR A 133 -8.34 -4.81 1.89
N THR A 134 -9.63 -4.96 2.20
CA THR A 134 -10.08 -5.56 3.46
C THR A 134 -9.48 -6.96 3.65
N LYS A 135 -9.54 -7.80 2.62
CA LYS A 135 -8.93 -9.14 2.68
C LYS A 135 -7.41 -9.11 2.91
N ALA A 136 -6.71 -8.15 2.31
CA ALA A 136 -5.28 -7.97 2.52
C ALA A 136 -4.96 -7.52 3.96
N LEU A 137 -5.76 -6.59 4.51
CA LEU A 137 -5.63 -6.13 5.90
C LEU A 137 -5.92 -7.25 6.90
N ILE A 138 -6.96 -8.05 6.68
CA ILE A 138 -7.25 -9.26 7.48
C ILE A 138 -6.03 -10.20 7.47
N ALA A 139 -5.52 -10.49 6.30
CA ALA A 139 -4.40 -11.43 6.13
C ALA A 139 -3.08 -10.91 6.72
N SER A 140 -2.89 -9.58 6.82
CA SER A 140 -1.73 -8.96 7.47
C SER A 140 -1.91 -8.73 8.97
N ASN A 141 -3.05 -9.15 9.53
CA ASN A 141 -3.43 -8.92 10.92
C ASN A 141 -3.54 -7.44 11.31
N MET A 142 -3.96 -6.61 10.35
CA MET A 142 -4.14 -5.15 10.49
C MET A 142 -5.63 -4.76 10.42
N MET A 143 -6.47 -5.55 11.10
CA MET A 143 -7.90 -5.23 11.21
C MET A 143 -8.13 -4.16 12.27
N LEU A 144 -9.01 -3.23 11.97
CA LEU A 144 -9.59 -2.38 13.00
C LEU A 144 -10.53 -3.23 13.88
N PRO A 145 -10.51 -3.05 15.21
CA PRO A 145 -11.49 -3.65 16.08
C PRO A 145 -12.90 -3.11 15.73
N GLU A 146 -13.94 -3.87 16.01
CA GLU A 146 -15.33 -3.46 15.70
C GLU A 146 -15.78 -2.24 16.49
N SER A 147 -15.14 -1.96 17.61
CA SER A 147 -15.39 -0.80 18.47
C SER A 147 -14.12 -0.41 19.21
N GLY A 148 -14.06 0.81 19.69
CA GLY A 148 -12.92 1.27 20.46
C GLY A 148 -12.60 2.75 20.22
N SER A 149 -11.35 3.09 20.37
CA SER A 149 -10.84 4.44 20.20
C SER A 149 -9.91 4.54 19.02
N ILE A 150 -9.92 5.67 18.34
CA ILE A 150 -9.07 5.94 17.18
C ILE A 150 -8.37 7.28 17.37
N LEU A 151 -7.08 7.30 17.05
CA LEU A 151 -6.29 8.52 16.99
C LEU A 151 -6.15 8.99 15.54
N LEU A 152 -6.56 10.23 15.28
CA LEU A 152 -6.47 10.86 13.97
C LEU A 152 -5.48 12.04 13.99
N SER A 153 -4.57 12.05 13.00
CA SER A 153 -3.70 13.18 12.69
C SER A 153 -3.67 13.33 11.17
N ILE A 154 -4.41 14.31 10.64
CA ILE A 154 -4.68 14.47 9.21
C ILE A 154 -4.03 15.76 8.73
N SER A 155 -3.31 15.72 7.62
CA SER A 155 -2.74 16.90 6.99
C SER A 155 -3.83 17.83 6.45
N ASP A 156 -3.56 19.13 6.36
CA ASP A 156 -4.57 20.10 5.96
C ASP A 156 -5.11 19.83 4.54
N GLN A 157 -4.27 19.37 3.64
CA GLN A 157 -4.63 19.02 2.26
C GLN A 157 -5.56 17.80 2.15
N ASP A 158 -5.58 16.93 3.17
CA ASP A 158 -6.34 15.67 3.13
C ASP A 158 -7.64 15.73 3.96
N LYS A 159 -7.86 16.81 4.70
CA LYS A 159 -9.00 16.97 5.61
C LYS A 159 -10.34 16.80 4.91
N GLU A 160 -10.53 17.46 3.77
CA GLU A 160 -11.79 17.36 3.01
C GLU A 160 -12.06 15.92 2.55
N ASN A 161 -11.02 15.22 2.10
CA ASN A 161 -11.14 13.82 1.68
C ASN A 161 -11.41 12.87 2.85
N ALA A 162 -11.11 13.28 4.08
CA ALA A 162 -11.33 12.47 5.28
C ALA A 162 -12.76 12.60 5.85
N ILE A 163 -13.58 13.54 5.39
CA ILE A 163 -14.95 13.74 5.89
C ILE A 163 -15.78 12.44 5.91
N PRO A 164 -15.85 11.66 4.82
CA PRO A 164 -16.61 10.41 4.82
C PRO A 164 -16.11 9.40 5.86
N LEU A 165 -14.78 9.30 6.05
CA LEU A 165 -14.17 8.44 7.06
C LEU A 165 -14.57 8.88 8.47
N ILE A 166 -14.43 10.17 8.79
CA ILE A 166 -14.77 10.73 10.11
C ILE A 166 -16.24 10.46 10.45
N ASN A 167 -17.14 10.71 9.52
CA ASN A 167 -18.56 10.45 9.68
C ASN A 167 -18.88 8.96 9.90
N ASN A 168 -18.20 8.07 9.17
CA ASN A 168 -18.34 6.63 9.33
C ASN A 168 -17.83 6.15 10.70
N LEU A 169 -16.70 6.65 11.17
CA LEU A 169 -16.16 6.34 12.48
C LEU A 169 -17.13 6.78 13.60
N HIS A 170 -17.65 7.99 13.49
CA HIS A 170 -18.65 8.51 14.43
C HIS A 170 -19.94 7.67 14.41
N LYS A 171 -20.46 7.35 13.23
CA LYS A 171 -21.67 6.52 13.06
C LYS A 171 -21.49 5.13 13.68
N ASN A 172 -20.28 4.57 13.63
CA ASN A 172 -19.95 3.29 14.24
C ASN A 172 -19.48 3.40 15.70
N SER A 173 -19.73 4.53 16.34
CA SER A 173 -19.48 4.76 17.77
C SER A 173 -18.02 4.66 18.21
N TYR A 174 -17.08 4.90 17.29
CA TYR A 174 -15.67 5.02 17.68
C TYR A 174 -15.44 6.31 18.46
N LYS A 175 -14.68 6.20 19.55
CA LYS A 175 -14.20 7.36 20.30
C LYS A 175 -13.01 7.96 19.56
N ILE A 176 -13.12 9.21 19.15
CA ILE A 176 -12.10 9.86 18.31
C ILE A 176 -11.22 10.75 19.17
N PHE A 177 -9.93 10.48 19.13
CA PHE A 177 -8.86 11.36 19.61
C PHE A 177 -8.20 12.01 18.40
N ALA A 178 -7.81 13.27 18.47
CA ALA A 178 -7.15 13.93 17.37
C ALA A 178 -6.18 15.01 17.83
N THR A 179 -5.12 15.20 17.03
CA THR A 179 -4.20 16.35 17.21
C THR A 179 -4.92 17.67 16.93
N GLN A 180 -4.49 18.76 17.57
CA GLN A 180 -5.15 20.05 17.60
C GLN A 180 -5.78 20.51 16.27
N GLY A 181 -5.00 20.54 15.18
CA GLY A 181 -5.49 20.99 13.88
C GLY A 181 -6.56 20.07 13.28
N THR A 182 -6.44 18.75 13.52
CA THR A 182 -7.42 17.75 13.12
C THR A 182 -8.67 17.80 14.01
N ALA A 183 -8.50 17.99 15.31
CA ALA A 183 -9.62 18.11 16.26
C ALA A 183 -10.50 19.33 15.96
N LYS A 184 -9.91 20.48 15.67
CA LYS A 184 -10.65 21.69 15.26
C LYS A 184 -11.47 21.43 14.00
N PHE A 185 -10.91 20.73 13.03
CA PHE A 185 -11.62 20.37 11.81
C PHE A 185 -12.79 19.41 12.10
N ILE A 186 -12.57 18.35 12.87
CA ILE A 186 -13.60 17.37 13.23
C ILE A 186 -14.74 18.03 14.02
N ASN A 187 -14.42 18.92 14.96
CA ASN A 187 -15.41 19.70 15.71
C ASN A 187 -16.27 20.60 14.79
N SER A 188 -15.66 21.18 13.74
CA SER A 188 -16.41 22.00 12.76
C SER A 188 -17.44 21.21 11.97
N LEU A 189 -17.26 19.87 11.88
CA LEU A 189 -18.24 18.94 11.28
C LEU A 189 -19.36 18.52 12.26
N GLY A 190 -19.32 18.98 13.50
CA GLY A 190 -20.27 18.59 14.54
C GLY A 190 -20.01 17.20 15.14
N VAL A 191 -18.84 16.60 14.89
CA VAL A 191 -18.46 15.29 15.40
C VAL A 191 -17.68 15.44 16.72
N PRO A 192 -18.08 14.74 17.80
CA PRO A 192 -17.36 14.75 19.06
C PRO A 192 -15.94 14.20 18.92
N VAL A 193 -14.96 14.93 19.44
CA VAL A 193 -13.54 14.54 19.38
C VAL A 193 -12.80 15.02 20.61
N ILE A 194 -11.82 14.24 21.07
CA ILE A 194 -10.95 14.61 22.18
C ILE A 194 -9.65 15.14 21.59
N GLU A 195 -9.38 16.41 21.85
CA GLU A 195 -8.13 17.05 21.42
C GLU A 195 -6.97 16.57 22.28
N ILE A 196 -5.85 16.25 21.63
CA ILE A 196 -4.60 15.88 22.28
C ILE A 196 -3.43 16.66 21.69
N ASN A 197 -2.36 16.80 22.47
CA ASN A 197 -1.14 17.45 22.02
C ASN A 197 -0.36 16.56 21.08
N LYS A 198 0.21 17.15 20.02
CA LYS A 198 0.97 16.40 19.02
C LYS A 198 2.36 16.04 19.51
N ARG A 199 3.01 16.92 20.26
CA ARG A 199 4.38 16.77 20.74
C ARG A 199 4.41 16.56 22.24
N LEU A 200 5.47 15.89 22.73
CA LEU A 200 5.73 15.72 24.16
C LEU A 200 5.90 17.06 24.89
N GLU A 201 6.52 18.03 24.22
CA GLU A 201 6.83 19.35 24.74
C GLU A 201 5.59 20.24 24.93
N ASP A 202 4.48 19.93 24.24
CA ASP A 202 3.23 20.68 24.30
C ASP A 202 2.39 20.34 25.56
N GLY A 203 2.84 19.37 26.36
CA GLY A 203 2.16 18.92 27.61
C GLY A 203 1.33 17.65 27.45
N HIS A 204 0.54 17.35 28.48
CA HIS A 204 -0.29 16.14 28.56
C HIS A 204 -1.80 16.46 28.48
N PRO A 205 -2.64 15.54 27.93
CA PRO A 205 -2.25 14.32 27.23
C PRO A 205 -1.70 14.61 25.84
N ASN A 206 -0.72 13.82 25.43
CA ASN A 206 -0.14 13.88 24.09
C ASN A 206 -0.28 12.52 23.37
N VAL A 207 0.16 12.46 22.10
CA VAL A 207 0.06 11.25 21.27
C VAL A 207 0.72 10.04 21.94
N VAL A 208 1.87 10.23 22.59
CA VAL A 208 2.60 9.13 23.25
C VAL A 208 1.84 8.60 24.44
N ASP A 209 1.26 9.47 25.26
CA ASP A 209 0.45 9.06 26.42
C ASP A 209 -0.74 8.18 26.00
N ILE A 210 -1.43 8.59 24.93
CA ILE A 210 -2.62 7.87 24.43
C ILE A 210 -2.23 6.46 23.93
N ILE A 211 -1.10 6.33 23.27
CA ILE A 211 -0.61 5.04 22.78
C ILE A 211 -0.10 4.17 23.93
N GLN A 212 0.73 4.71 24.83
CA GLN A 212 1.28 3.95 25.96
C GLN A 212 0.21 3.45 26.95
N ASN A 213 -0.83 4.25 27.16
CA ASN A 213 -1.94 3.86 28.02
C ASN A 213 -2.96 2.95 27.34
N SER A 214 -2.68 2.48 26.13
CA SER A 214 -3.59 1.64 25.33
C SER A 214 -5.01 2.22 25.25
N THR A 215 -5.11 3.55 25.14
CA THR A 215 -6.39 4.27 25.04
C THR A 215 -6.96 4.18 23.62
N VAL A 216 -6.09 3.94 22.65
CA VAL A 216 -6.37 3.74 21.23
C VAL A 216 -5.73 2.47 20.72
#